data_da082472f49e593a75e43041defa226f
#
_entry.id   da082472f49e593a75e43041defa226f
#
_cell.length_a   1.000
_cell.length_b   1.000
_cell.length_c   1.000
_cell.angle_alpha   90.00
_cell.angle_beta   90.00
_cell.angle_gamma   90.00
#
_symmetry.space_group_name_H-M   'P 1'
#
loop_
_entity.id
_entity.type
_entity.pdbx_description
1 polymer ?
#
loop_
_entity_poly.entity_id
_entity_poly.type
_entity_poly.pdbx_seq_one_letter_code
_entity_poly.pdbx_strand_id
1 'polypeptide(L)'
;MQDRIRNFSIIAHIDHGKSTLADRLLEKCGAIDARDMEAQILDNMDLEKERGITIKARAVGLTYRAQDGNEYALNLIDTPGHVDFNYEVSRSLAACEGAILVVDAAQGVEAQTLANTYLALDHDLEILPVINKIDLPAADPMRVKKEVEDIIGIPAEDAPEISAKRGIGIESVLERIVSDIPAPKGDAKAPLRALIFDSQYDAYKGVIVYFRVMDGQIKRDMDIKLMATGAKHKIVEVGHMRPIGMESCDVLSAGDVGYLTASIKNVSDTTVGDTITCADVPAFEPLPGYKKVQSMVYSGLYTSDGAKYPDLRDALEKLKLNDAALTYEPESSAALGFGFRCGFLGLLHMEIIGERLEREYNLDLVMTAPSVIYRITTMSGEVKFVDNPLNYPDPSLIETAEEPFIKASIICPPEYVGGIMDLCQDRRGEYKEMIYLDSTRVELRYELPLNEVIYDFFDALKSRSRGYASLDYDFLGYRVSNLVRLDILLKGEIVDALSFIVHRDKAYERGRKIVEKLKENIPRQLFEVPVQAAIGGKIIARETIRAMRKDVLAKCYGGDITRKKKLLEKQKEGKKRMRNLGSVEVPQEAFMAVLKLDE
;
A
#
# COMPACT_ATOMS: atom_id res chain seq x y z
N MET A 1 -38.66 5.45 2.12
CA MET A 1 -37.53 5.40 1.18
C MET A 1 -36.29 4.81 1.84
N GLN A 2 -35.92 5.23 3.04
CA GLN A 2 -34.73 4.75 3.76
C GLN A 2 -34.74 3.21 3.96
N ASP A 3 -35.87 2.60 4.25
CA ASP A 3 -36.01 1.14 4.42
C ASP A 3 -35.62 0.30 3.18
N ARG A 4 -35.51 0.95 2.02
CA ARG A 4 -35.13 0.34 0.75
C ARG A 4 -33.72 0.67 0.30
N ILE A 5 -32.89 1.24 1.17
CA ILE A 5 -31.48 1.46 0.93
C ILE A 5 -30.67 0.32 1.53
N ARG A 6 -29.63 -0.14 0.83
CA ARG A 6 -28.63 -1.09 1.32
C ARG A 6 -27.25 -0.57 0.99
N ASN A 7 -26.48 -0.25 2.03
CA ASN A 7 -25.10 0.18 1.89
C ASN A 7 -24.20 -1.00 2.28
N PHE A 8 -23.40 -1.46 1.36
CA PHE A 8 -22.55 -2.63 1.58
C PHE A 8 -21.22 -2.52 0.85
N SER A 9 -20.26 -3.27 1.37
CA SER A 9 -18.94 -3.44 0.76
C SER A 9 -18.71 -4.89 0.36
N ILE A 10 -17.76 -5.14 -0.52
CA ILE A 10 -17.28 -6.48 -0.84
C ILE A 10 -15.88 -6.63 -0.26
N ILE A 11 -15.71 -7.56 0.66
CA ILE A 11 -14.43 -7.94 1.25
C ILE A 11 -14.02 -9.32 0.78
N ALA A 12 -12.75 -9.49 0.45
CA ALA A 12 -12.21 -10.75 -0.05
C ALA A 12 -10.70 -10.80 0.11
N HIS A 13 -10.15 -11.99 0.09
CA HIS A 13 -8.72 -12.17 -0.18
C HIS A 13 -8.40 -11.81 -1.64
N ILE A 14 -7.12 -11.52 -1.92
CA ILE A 14 -6.63 -11.31 -3.28
C ILE A 14 -6.99 -12.53 -4.13
N ASP A 15 -7.41 -12.31 -5.37
CA ASP A 15 -7.81 -13.34 -6.34
C ASP A 15 -9.06 -14.17 -5.98
N HIS A 16 -9.77 -13.93 -4.89
CA HIS A 16 -11.05 -14.62 -4.59
C HIS A 16 -12.21 -14.18 -5.50
N GLY A 17 -12.02 -13.16 -6.32
CA GLY A 17 -12.96 -12.73 -7.36
C GLY A 17 -13.88 -11.58 -6.97
N LYS A 18 -13.40 -10.70 -6.08
CA LYS A 18 -14.09 -9.48 -5.62
C LYS A 18 -14.56 -8.59 -6.80
N SER A 19 -13.63 -8.10 -7.63
CA SER A 19 -13.94 -7.21 -8.75
C SER A 19 -14.82 -7.90 -9.80
N THR A 20 -14.62 -9.22 -10.02
CA THR A 20 -15.49 -9.99 -10.92
C THR A 20 -16.92 -10.10 -10.39
N LEU A 21 -17.11 -10.26 -9.07
CA LEU A 21 -18.45 -10.25 -8.47
C LEU A 21 -19.09 -8.86 -8.60
N ALA A 22 -18.33 -7.80 -8.32
CA ALA A 22 -18.81 -6.42 -8.49
C ALA A 22 -19.31 -6.18 -9.92
N ASP A 23 -18.55 -6.57 -10.95
CA ASP A 23 -18.97 -6.47 -12.35
C ASP A 23 -20.30 -7.20 -12.60
N ARG A 24 -20.49 -8.40 -12.02
CA ARG A 24 -21.74 -9.18 -12.18
C ARG A 24 -22.94 -8.54 -11.48
N LEU A 25 -22.72 -7.91 -10.32
CA LEU A 25 -23.78 -7.16 -9.64
C LEU A 25 -24.21 -5.96 -10.50
N LEU A 26 -23.25 -5.22 -11.09
CA LEU A 26 -23.52 -4.11 -12.01
C LEU A 26 -24.34 -4.57 -13.24
N GLU A 27 -23.92 -5.68 -13.85
CA GLU A 27 -24.60 -6.27 -15.02
C GLU A 27 -26.04 -6.68 -14.69
N LYS A 28 -26.24 -7.39 -13.58
CA LYS A 28 -27.58 -7.89 -13.16
C LYS A 28 -28.54 -6.78 -12.76
N CYS A 29 -28.04 -5.69 -12.20
CA CYS A 29 -28.83 -4.51 -11.90
C CYS A 29 -29.12 -3.65 -13.15
N GLY A 30 -28.59 -4.00 -14.33
CA GLY A 30 -28.77 -3.23 -15.56
C GLY A 30 -28.16 -1.81 -15.47
N ALA A 31 -27.17 -1.64 -14.63
CA ALA A 31 -26.54 -0.35 -14.38
C ALA A 31 -25.58 0.08 -15.49
N ILE A 32 -25.22 -0.86 -16.37
CA ILE A 32 -24.33 -0.66 -17.52
C ILE A 32 -24.91 -1.45 -18.69
N ASP A 33 -24.91 -0.82 -19.86
CA ASP A 33 -25.29 -1.51 -21.08
C ASP A 33 -24.31 -2.63 -21.43
N ALA A 34 -24.81 -3.78 -21.88
CA ALA A 34 -23.98 -4.94 -22.23
C ALA A 34 -22.89 -4.64 -23.27
N ARG A 35 -23.01 -3.54 -24.01
CA ARG A 35 -22.02 -3.08 -25.00
C ARG A 35 -20.84 -2.34 -24.37
N ASP A 36 -21.07 -1.73 -23.19
CA ASP A 36 -20.09 -0.91 -22.47
C ASP A 36 -19.46 -1.66 -21.28
N MET A 37 -19.83 -2.95 -21.10
CA MET A 37 -19.25 -3.81 -20.08
C MET A 37 -17.82 -4.18 -20.44
N GLU A 38 -16.88 -3.67 -19.66
CA GLU A 38 -15.49 -4.09 -19.62
C GLU A 38 -15.22 -4.92 -18.37
N ALA A 39 -14.16 -5.72 -18.38
CA ALA A 39 -13.73 -6.42 -17.16
C ALA A 39 -13.16 -5.42 -16.16
N GLN A 40 -13.49 -5.61 -14.87
CA GLN A 40 -13.02 -4.75 -13.78
C GLN A 40 -13.41 -3.27 -14.00
N ILE A 41 -14.68 -3.02 -14.33
CA ILE A 41 -15.17 -1.68 -14.69
C ILE A 41 -15.07 -0.67 -13.54
N LEU A 42 -15.06 -1.14 -12.28
CA LEU A 42 -14.86 -0.30 -11.11
C LEU A 42 -13.39 0.07 -10.91
N ASP A 43 -12.46 -0.72 -11.42
CA ASP A 43 -11.03 -0.45 -11.38
C ASP A 43 -10.68 0.56 -12.49
N ASN A 44 -10.56 1.83 -12.12
CA ASN A 44 -10.37 2.92 -13.09
C ASN A 44 -8.91 3.17 -13.47
N MET A 45 -7.97 2.73 -12.64
CA MET A 45 -6.55 2.89 -12.91
C MET A 45 -6.04 1.75 -13.78
N ASP A 46 -5.21 2.06 -14.77
CA ASP A 46 -4.55 1.03 -15.58
C ASP A 46 -3.75 0.07 -14.69
N LEU A 47 -3.15 0.59 -13.61
CA LEU A 47 -2.41 -0.18 -12.62
C LEU A 47 -3.29 -1.20 -11.86
N GLU A 48 -4.53 -0.86 -11.54
CA GLU A 48 -5.48 -1.78 -10.92
C GLU A 48 -5.77 -2.96 -11.84
N LYS A 49 -6.05 -2.66 -13.12
CA LYS A 49 -6.31 -3.69 -14.15
C LYS A 49 -5.10 -4.56 -14.45
N GLU A 50 -3.90 -3.97 -14.55
CA GLU A 50 -2.65 -4.70 -14.81
C GLU A 50 -2.27 -5.63 -13.67
N ARG A 51 -2.42 -5.16 -12.42
CA ARG A 51 -2.07 -5.92 -11.21
C ARG A 51 -3.19 -6.82 -10.69
N GLY A 52 -4.41 -6.67 -11.20
CA GLY A 52 -5.59 -7.43 -10.79
C GLY A 52 -6.04 -7.13 -9.35
N ILE A 53 -5.72 -5.96 -8.81
CA ILE A 53 -6.05 -5.55 -7.45
C ILE A 53 -6.75 -4.19 -7.46
N THR A 54 -7.75 -4.01 -6.62
CA THR A 54 -8.33 -2.69 -6.35
C THR A 54 -7.38 -1.92 -5.43
N ILE A 55 -6.99 -0.73 -5.83
CA ILE A 55 -6.09 0.16 -5.08
C ILE A 55 -6.90 1.18 -4.30
N LYS A 56 -7.90 1.79 -4.95
CA LYS A 56 -8.73 2.84 -4.36
C LYS A 56 -10.18 2.41 -4.21
N ALA A 57 -10.75 2.69 -3.03
CA ALA A 57 -12.16 2.43 -2.79
C ALA A 57 -13.05 3.27 -3.72
N ARG A 58 -14.14 2.68 -4.21
CA ARG A 58 -15.11 3.35 -5.07
C ARG A 58 -16.54 3.06 -4.66
N ALA A 59 -17.34 4.10 -4.50
CA ALA A 59 -18.77 3.98 -4.22
C ALA A 59 -19.59 4.07 -5.53
N VAL A 60 -20.59 3.19 -5.67
CA VAL A 60 -21.48 3.13 -6.84
C VAL A 60 -22.89 2.82 -6.38
N GLY A 61 -23.84 3.66 -6.81
CA GLY A 61 -25.26 3.45 -6.58
C GLY A 61 -25.90 2.64 -7.71
N LEU A 62 -26.61 1.57 -7.32
CA LEU A 62 -27.33 0.65 -8.20
C LEU A 62 -28.82 0.66 -7.84
N THR A 63 -29.65 0.29 -8.78
CA THR A 63 -31.07 0.07 -8.55
C THR A 63 -31.38 -1.39 -8.85
N TYR A 64 -31.99 -2.09 -7.89
CA TYR A 64 -32.36 -3.49 -8.04
C TYR A 64 -33.84 -3.71 -7.75
N ARG A 65 -34.52 -4.42 -8.64
CA ARG A 65 -35.88 -4.85 -8.41
C ARG A 65 -35.90 -6.27 -7.88
N ALA A 66 -36.20 -6.40 -6.59
CA ALA A 66 -36.20 -7.68 -5.89
C ALA A 66 -37.43 -8.54 -6.20
N GLN A 67 -37.39 -9.82 -5.81
CA GLN A 67 -38.47 -10.78 -6.01
C GLN A 67 -39.73 -10.40 -5.23
N ASP A 68 -39.64 -9.59 -4.17
CA ASP A 68 -40.77 -9.02 -3.45
C ASP A 68 -41.53 -7.97 -4.24
N GLY A 69 -41.06 -7.62 -5.45
CA GLY A 69 -41.61 -6.64 -6.36
C GLY A 69 -41.23 -5.19 -6.06
N ASN A 70 -40.51 -4.94 -4.98
CA ASN A 70 -40.02 -3.61 -4.62
C ASN A 70 -38.69 -3.28 -5.32
N GLU A 71 -38.45 -1.98 -5.44
CA GLU A 71 -37.20 -1.44 -5.95
C GLU A 71 -36.34 -0.96 -4.78
N TYR A 72 -35.08 -1.39 -4.77
CA TYR A 72 -34.09 -1.08 -3.76
C TYR A 72 -32.94 -0.28 -4.32
N ALA A 73 -32.48 0.71 -3.57
CA ALA A 73 -31.24 1.43 -3.84
C ALA A 73 -30.08 0.69 -3.15
N LEU A 74 -29.17 0.16 -3.94
CA LEU A 74 -28.00 -0.59 -3.49
C LEU A 74 -26.76 0.28 -3.66
N ASN A 75 -26.11 0.68 -2.57
CA ASN A 75 -24.86 1.42 -2.62
C ASN A 75 -23.71 0.46 -2.36
N LEU A 76 -23.00 0.07 -3.41
CA LEU A 76 -21.81 -0.74 -3.34
C LEU A 76 -20.61 0.19 -3.09
N ILE A 77 -19.84 -0.08 -2.04
CA ILE A 77 -18.54 0.54 -1.79
C ILE A 77 -17.48 -0.53 -2.01
N ASP A 78 -16.84 -0.52 -3.18
CA ASP A 78 -15.76 -1.46 -3.51
C ASP A 78 -14.49 -1.08 -2.75
N THR A 79 -13.83 -2.07 -2.13
CA THR A 79 -12.69 -1.87 -1.23
C THR A 79 -11.45 -2.58 -1.74
N PRO A 80 -10.24 -2.07 -1.46
CA PRO A 80 -9.02 -2.84 -1.67
C PRO A 80 -9.04 -4.17 -0.91
N GLY A 81 -8.30 -5.16 -1.42
CA GLY A 81 -8.16 -6.46 -0.76
C GLY A 81 -6.81 -6.70 -0.09
N HIS A 82 -5.83 -5.79 -0.25
CA HIS A 82 -4.46 -5.96 0.21
C HIS A 82 -4.23 -5.33 1.60
N VAL A 83 -3.37 -5.97 2.42
CA VAL A 83 -3.06 -5.52 3.79
C VAL A 83 -2.56 -4.07 3.88
N ASP A 84 -1.78 -3.61 2.91
CA ASP A 84 -1.27 -2.22 2.87
C ASP A 84 -2.40 -1.19 2.82
N PHE A 85 -3.60 -1.58 2.37
CA PHE A 85 -4.77 -0.70 2.22
C PHE A 85 -5.85 -0.92 3.30
N ASN A 86 -5.54 -1.61 4.40
CA ASN A 86 -6.50 -1.85 5.50
C ASN A 86 -7.17 -0.56 6.01
N TYR A 87 -6.47 0.56 5.92
CA TYR A 87 -7.02 1.86 6.27
C TYR A 87 -8.17 2.29 5.34
N GLU A 88 -8.03 2.08 4.03
CA GLU A 88 -9.10 2.38 3.07
C GLU A 88 -10.28 1.42 3.23
N VAL A 89 -9.99 0.15 3.53
CA VAL A 89 -11.01 -0.84 3.87
C VAL A 89 -11.82 -0.39 5.08
N SER A 90 -11.16 -0.06 6.19
CA SER A 90 -11.83 0.40 7.42
C SER A 90 -12.72 1.63 7.20
N ARG A 91 -12.27 2.61 6.40
CA ARG A 91 -13.06 3.80 6.07
C ARG A 91 -14.32 3.48 5.26
N SER A 92 -14.16 2.60 4.29
CA SER A 92 -15.27 2.18 3.44
C SER A 92 -16.30 1.39 4.22
N LEU A 93 -15.85 0.48 5.10
CA LEU A 93 -16.72 -0.29 5.97
C LEU A 93 -17.53 0.59 6.92
N ALA A 94 -16.95 1.64 7.48
CA ALA A 94 -17.69 2.59 8.35
C ALA A 94 -18.83 3.32 7.64
N ALA A 95 -18.86 3.31 6.31
CA ALA A 95 -19.95 3.87 5.51
C ALA A 95 -21.01 2.83 5.12
N CYS A 96 -20.92 1.58 5.61
CA CYS A 96 -21.80 0.46 5.26
C CYS A 96 -22.61 -0.04 6.46
N GLU A 97 -23.67 -0.79 6.19
CA GLU A 97 -24.42 -1.61 7.12
C GLU A 97 -24.09 -3.10 6.98
N GLY A 98 -23.53 -3.52 5.86
CA GLY A 98 -23.16 -4.91 5.62
C GLY A 98 -21.92 -5.08 4.77
N ALA A 99 -21.35 -6.27 4.82
CA ALA A 99 -20.21 -6.67 4.02
C ALA A 99 -20.45 -8.05 3.39
N ILE A 100 -20.20 -8.15 2.08
CA ILE A 100 -20.19 -9.44 1.39
C ILE A 100 -18.80 -10.03 1.54
N LEU A 101 -18.69 -11.17 2.21
CA LEU A 101 -17.45 -11.91 2.39
C LEU A 101 -17.31 -12.94 1.26
N VAL A 102 -16.46 -12.68 0.28
CA VAL A 102 -16.23 -13.60 -0.83
C VAL A 102 -15.10 -14.56 -0.51
N VAL A 103 -15.42 -15.85 -0.52
CA VAL A 103 -14.46 -16.93 -0.26
C VAL A 103 -14.38 -17.86 -1.47
N ASP A 104 -13.16 -18.20 -1.88
CA ASP A 104 -12.90 -19.12 -2.99
C ASP A 104 -13.24 -20.57 -2.59
N ALA A 105 -14.07 -21.25 -3.37
CA ALA A 105 -14.49 -22.64 -3.11
C ALA A 105 -13.34 -23.67 -3.13
N ALA A 106 -12.21 -23.34 -3.75
CA ALA A 106 -11.03 -24.20 -3.80
C ALA A 106 -10.01 -23.85 -2.70
N GLN A 107 -9.73 -22.55 -2.52
CA GLN A 107 -8.72 -22.08 -1.56
C GLN A 107 -9.27 -22.00 -0.12
N GLY A 108 -10.55 -21.59 0.08
CA GLY A 108 -11.19 -21.44 1.40
C GLY A 108 -10.73 -20.17 2.14
N VAL A 109 -10.71 -20.22 3.49
CA VAL A 109 -10.38 -19.06 4.33
C VAL A 109 -8.88 -18.78 4.33
N GLU A 110 -8.47 -17.53 4.06
CA GLU A 110 -7.11 -17.03 4.00
C GLU A 110 -6.87 -15.95 5.08
N ALA A 111 -5.60 -15.52 5.32
CA ALA A 111 -5.29 -14.55 6.37
C ALA A 111 -6.03 -13.21 6.20
N GLN A 112 -6.08 -12.68 4.98
CA GLN A 112 -6.81 -11.44 4.69
C GLN A 112 -8.34 -11.61 4.80
N THR A 113 -8.86 -12.82 4.59
CA THR A 113 -10.27 -13.13 4.82
C THR A 113 -10.61 -12.88 6.29
N LEU A 114 -9.77 -13.39 7.21
CA LEU A 114 -9.94 -13.18 8.65
C LEU A 114 -9.79 -11.72 9.04
N ALA A 115 -8.70 -11.08 8.60
CA ALA A 115 -8.42 -9.69 8.94
C ALA A 115 -9.55 -8.75 8.49
N ASN A 116 -10.01 -8.86 7.23
CA ASN A 116 -11.10 -8.06 6.71
C ASN A 116 -12.43 -8.34 7.41
N THR A 117 -12.66 -9.59 7.82
CA THR A 117 -13.86 -9.95 8.58
C THR A 117 -13.85 -9.31 9.97
N TYR A 118 -12.72 -9.34 10.67
CA TYR A 118 -12.61 -8.67 11.99
C TYR A 118 -12.79 -7.16 11.86
N LEU A 119 -12.24 -6.53 10.82
CA LEU A 119 -12.49 -5.11 10.54
C LEU A 119 -13.98 -4.82 10.31
N ALA A 120 -14.71 -5.70 9.63
CA ALA A 120 -16.15 -5.54 9.43
C ALA A 120 -16.93 -5.71 10.74
N LEU A 121 -16.54 -6.66 11.59
CA LEU A 121 -17.14 -6.87 12.92
C LEU A 121 -16.87 -5.70 13.87
N ASP A 122 -15.68 -5.08 13.82
CA ASP A 122 -15.36 -3.89 14.60
C ASP A 122 -16.25 -2.67 14.27
N HIS A 123 -16.86 -2.68 13.08
CA HIS A 123 -17.83 -1.69 12.63
C HIS A 123 -19.30 -2.15 12.80
N ASP A 124 -19.57 -3.25 13.52
CA ASP A 124 -20.92 -3.82 13.73
C ASP A 124 -21.66 -4.11 12.40
N LEU A 125 -20.96 -4.53 11.34
CA LEU A 125 -21.58 -4.84 10.06
C LEU A 125 -22.19 -6.25 10.03
N GLU A 126 -23.32 -6.39 9.33
CA GLU A 126 -23.85 -7.70 8.95
C GLU A 126 -22.96 -8.31 7.86
N ILE A 127 -22.47 -9.54 8.09
CA ILE A 127 -21.56 -10.19 7.15
C ILE A 127 -22.29 -11.30 6.41
N LEU A 128 -22.33 -11.16 5.09
CA LEU A 128 -22.92 -12.12 4.17
C LEU A 128 -21.83 -12.96 3.50
N PRO A 129 -21.59 -14.21 3.92
CA PRO A 129 -20.64 -15.08 3.24
C PRO A 129 -21.17 -15.52 1.87
N VAL A 130 -20.27 -15.55 0.88
CA VAL A 130 -20.54 -15.97 -0.50
C VAL A 130 -19.40 -16.89 -0.97
N ILE A 131 -19.72 -18.10 -1.40
CA ILE A 131 -18.73 -19.06 -1.87
C ILE A 131 -18.60 -18.96 -3.39
N ASN A 132 -17.46 -18.47 -3.86
CA ASN A 132 -17.19 -18.19 -5.27
C ASN A 132 -16.33 -19.27 -5.93
N LYS A 133 -16.28 -19.24 -7.25
CA LYS A 133 -15.48 -20.13 -8.12
C LYS A 133 -15.89 -21.61 -8.04
N ILE A 134 -17.17 -21.88 -7.85
CA ILE A 134 -17.72 -23.26 -7.82
C ILE A 134 -17.51 -24.01 -9.17
N ASP A 135 -17.12 -23.32 -10.22
CA ASP A 135 -16.82 -23.88 -11.54
C ASP A 135 -15.42 -24.47 -11.66
N LEU A 136 -14.56 -24.32 -10.65
CA LEU A 136 -13.22 -24.91 -10.65
C LEU A 136 -13.28 -26.42 -10.31
N PRO A 137 -12.41 -27.25 -10.93
CA PRO A 137 -12.38 -28.69 -10.65
C PRO A 137 -12.04 -29.05 -9.20
N ALA A 138 -11.31 -28.17 -8.51
CA ALA A 138 -10.91 -28.34 -7.11
C ALA A 138 -11.89 -27.71 -6.12
N ALA A 139 -13.04 -27.17 -6.59
CA ALA A 139 -14.01 -26.51 -5.73
C ALA A 139 -14.72 -27.52 -4.79
N ASP A 140 -14.76 -27.18 -3.51
CA ASP A 140 -15.52 -27.91 -2.48
C ASP A 140 -16.28 -26.90 -1.60
N PRO A 141 -17.47 -26.44 -2.07
CA PRO A 141 -18.26 -25.44 -1.35
C PRO A 141 -18.66 -25.89 0.06
N MET A 142 -18.97 -27.18 0.26
CA MET A 142 -19.40 -27.69 1.58
C MET A 142 -18.28 -27.61 2.60
N ARG A 143 -17.05 -27.96 2.21
CA ARG A 143 -15.87 -27.80 3.04
C ARG A 143 -15.64 -26.34 3.42
N VAL A 144 -15.71 -25.43 2.44
CA VAL A 144 -15.44 -24.01 2.66
C VAL A 144 -16.52 -23.35 3.51
N LYS A 145 -17.81 -23.71 3.36
CA LYS A 145 -18.88 -23.25 4.26
C LYS A 145 -18.57 -23.63 5.71
N LYS A 146 -18.17 -24.88 5.93
CA LYS A 146 -17.78 -25.36 7.25
C LYS A 146 -16.55 -24.63 7.80
N GLU A 147 -15.54 -24.35 6.96
CA GLU A 147 -14.39 -23.53 7.35
C GLU A 147 -14.81 -22.13 7.82
N VAL A 148 -15.72 -21.48 7.11
CA VAL A 148 -16.24 -20.16 7.50
C VAL A 148 -16.92 -20.24 8.86
N GLU A 149 -17.72 -21.27 9.12
CA GLU A 149 -18.38 -21.47 10.43
C GLU A 149 -17.38 -21.78 11.55
N ASP A 150 -16.47 -22.73 11.32
CA ASP A 150 -15.55 -23.22 12.35
C ASP A 150 -14.44 -22.19 12.68
N ILE A 151 -13.93 -21.45 11.67
CA ILE A 151 -12.79 -20.54 11.82
C ILE A 151 -13.25 -19.12 12.13
N ILE A 152 -14.27 -18.63 11.40
CA ILE A 152 -14.72 -17.24 11.52
C ILE A 152 -15.87 -17.13 12.54
N GLY A 153 -16.68 -18.17 12.69
CA GLY A 153 -17.82 -18.20 13.60
C GLY A 153 -19.11 -17.57 13.03
N ILE A 154 -19.17 -17.41 11.70
CA ILE A 154 -20.34 -16.85 11.00
C ILE A 154 -21.11 -17.99 10.34
N PRO A 155 -22.47 -18.07 10.49
CA PRO A 155 -23.29 -19.06 9.81
C PRO A 155 -23.10 -19.00 8.29
N ALA A 156 -22.78 -20.13 7.66
CA ALA A 156 -22.51 -20.20 6.23
C ALA A 156 -23.24 -21.35 5.53
N GLU A 157 -24.07 -22.14 6.25
CA GLU A 157 -24.82 -23.26 5.65
C GLU A 157 -25.63 -22.82 4.44
N ASP A 158 -26.34 -21.68 4.55
CA ASP A 158 -27.16 -21.11 3.49
C ASP A 158 -26.39 -20.10 2.59
N ALA A 159 -25.06 -20.02 2.69
CA ALA A 159 -24.27 -19.09 1.87
C ALA A 159 -24.46 -19.37 0.38
N PRO A 160 -24.70 -18.33 -0.44
CA PRO A 160 -24.80 -18.47 -1.89
C PRO A 160 -23.56 -19.09 -2.50
N GLU A 161 -23.76 -20.09 -3.36
CA GLU A 161 -22.72 -20.73 -4.14
C GLU A 161 -22.70 -20.14 -5.56
N ILE A 162 -21.62 -19.48 -5.92
CA ILE A 162 -21.58 -18.71 -7.17
C ILE A 162 -20.36 -19.04 -8.03
N SER A 163 -20.48 -18.75 -9.31
CA SER A 163 -19.36 -18.50 -10.19
C SER A 163 -19.50 -17.11 -10.79
N ALA A 164 -18.80 -16.15 -10.20
CA ALA A 164 -18.80 -14.78 -10.72
C ALA A 164 -18.31 -14.75 -12.19
N LYS A 165 -17.30 -15.56 -12.53
CA LYS A 165 -16.78 -15.68 -13.91
C LYS A 165 -17.86 -16.12 -14.90
N ARG A 166 -18.73 -17.06 -14.52
CA ARG A 166 -19.80 -17.60 -15.40
C ARG A 166 -21.15 -16.93 -15.19
N GLY A 167 -21.29 -16.00 -14.23
CA GLY A 167 -22.54 -15.35 -13.91
C GLY A 167 -23.58 -16.27 -13.24
N ILE A 168 -23.13 -17.36 -12.60
CA ILE A 168 -24.00 -18.33 -11.92
C ILE A 168 -24.23 -17.88 -10.47
N GLY A 169 -25.48 -17.95 -9.99
CA GLY A 169 -25.86 -17.68 -8.60
C GLY A 169 -25.87 -16.19 -8.19
N ILE A 170 -25.65 -15.24 -9.10
CA ILE A 170 -25.56 -13.81 -8.78
C ILE A 170 -26.87 -13.23 -8.24
N GLU A 171 -28.01 -13.69 -8.76
CA GLU A 171 -29.33 -13.24 -8.31
C GLU A 171 -29.58 -13.62 -6.85
N SER A 172 -29.15 -14.81 -6.41
CA SER A 172 -29.25 -15.20 -5.00
C SER A 172 -28.45 -14.30 -4.07
N VAL A 173 -27.30 -13.77 -4.51
CA VAL A 173 -26.53 -12.77 -3.75
C VAL A 173 -27.33 -11.47 -3.62
N LEU A 174 -27.91 -10.97 -4.71
CA LEU A 174 -28.74 -9.74 -4.69
C LEU A 174 -29.94 -9.86 -3.77
N GLU A 175 -30.65 -11.00 -3.78
CA GLU A 175 -31.78 -11.24 -2.88
C GLU A 175 -31.32 -11.29 -1.41
N ARG A 176 -30.17 -11.91 -1.12
CA ARG A 176 -29.59 -11.95 0.22
C ARG A 176 -29.12 -10.56 0.69
N ILE A 177 -28.60 -9.71 -0.18
CA ILE A 177 -28.31 -8.30 0.14
C ILE A 177 -29.58 -7.58 0.58
N VAL A 178 -30.69 -7.79 -0.11
CA VAL A 178 -31.97 -7.14 0.21
C VAL A 178 -32.54 -7.66 1.53
N SER A 179 -32.50 -9.00 1.78
CA SER A 179 -33.11 -9.62 2.96
C SER A 179 -32.27 -9.47 4.22
N ASP A 180 -30.95 -9.64 4.13
CA ASP A 180 -30.09 -9.83 5.29
C ASP A 180 -29.39 -8.52 5.72
N ILE A 181 -28.97 -7.69 4.77
CA ILE A 181 -28.33 -6.41 5.13
C ILE A 181 -29.39 -5.43 5.63
N PRO A 182 -29.26 -4.88 6.84
CA PRO A 182 -30.23 -3.97 7.40
C PRO A 182 -30.29 -2.64 6.63
N ALA A 183 -31.43 -1.98 6.68
CA ALA A 183 -31.56 -0.62 6.19
C ALA A 183 -30.73 0.36 7.04
N PRO A 184 -30.21 1.44 6.47
CA PRO A 184 -29.42 2.42 7.22
C PRO A 184 -30.27 3.08 8.32
N LYS A 185 -29.65 3.29 9.48
CA LYS A 185 -30.23 4.02 10.60
C LYS A 185 -30.00 5.51 10.40
N GLY A 186 -30.80 6.37 11.03
CA GLY A 186 -30.67 7.81 11.02
C GLY A 186 -32.00 8.54 10.92
N ASP A 187 -32.06 9.80 11.32
CA ASP A 187 -33.26 10.64 11.25
C ASP A 187 -33.06 11.78 10.24
N ALA A 188 -33.81 11.73 9.14
CA ALA A 188 -33.78 12.76 8.10
C ALA A 188 -34.22 14.17 8.59
N LYS A 189 -34.85 14.28 9.79
CA LYS A 189 -35.27 15.55 10.39
C LYS A 189 -34.26 16.10 11.41
N ALA A 190 -33.29 15.29 11.82
CA ALA A 190 -32.23 15.72 12.73
C ALA A 190 -31.26 16.73 12.06
N PRO A 191 -30.45 17.44 12.84
CA PRO A 191 -29.35 18.24 12.29
C PRO A 191 -28.43 17.39 11.40
N LEU A 192 -27.97 17.98 10.29
CA LEU A 192 -27.11 17.29 9.33
C LEU A 192 -25.82 16.79 9.99
N ARG A 193 -25.56 15.49 9.84
CA ARG A 193 -24.28 14.85 10.07
C ARG A 193 -23.99 13.91 8.91
N ALA A 194 -22.98 14.22 8.10
CA ALA A 194 -22.52 13.34 7.05
C ALA A 194 -21.03 13.04 7.23
N LEU A 195 -20.66 11.77 7.07
CA LEU A 195 -19.29 11.27 7.24
C LEU A 195 -18.57 11.31 5.90
N ILE A 196 -17.43 11.99 5.84
CA ILE A 196 -16.53 11.96 4.67
C ILE A 196 -15.74 10.67 4.73
N PHE A 197 -15.91 9.78 3.76
CA PHE A 197 -15.12 8.55 3.67
C PHE A 197 -14.01 8.60 2.60
N ASP A 198 -14.13 9.49 1.59
CA ASP A 198 -13.09 9.73 0.60
C ASP A 198 -13.20 11.12 -0.02
N SER A 199 -12.15 11.56 -0.70
CA SER A 199 -12.14 12.78 -1.49
C SER A 199 -11.23 12.64 -2.71
N GLN A 200 -11.57 13.36 -3.78
CA GLN A 200 -10.80 13.35 -5.02
C GLN A 200 -10.68 14.77 -5.57
N TYR A 201 -9.54 15.09 -6.11
CA TYR A 201 -9.35 16.32 -6.86
C TYR A 201 -9.61 16.09 -8.34
N ASP A 202 -10.49 16.90 -8.89
CA ASP A 202 -10.78 16.97 -10.32
C ASP A 202 -10.36 18.33 -10.86
N ALA A 203 -9.67 18.36 -12.01
CA ALA A 203 -9.14 19.61 -12.59
C ALA A 203 -10.24 20.62 -12.98
N TYR A 204 -11.46 20.15 -13.23
CA TYR A 204 -12.60 20.96 -13.67
C TYR A 204 -13.59 21.27 -12.54
N LYS A 205 -13.88 20.28 -11.68
CA LYS A 205 -14.87 20.39 -10.60
C LYS A 205 -14.23 20.81 -9.25
N GLY A 206 -12.91 20.82 -9.15
CA GLY A 206 -12.20 21.04 -7.90
C GLY A 206 -12.23 19.80 -6.99
N VAL A 207 -12.37 20.00 -5.68
CA VAL A 207 -12.48 18.87 -4.74
C VAL A 207 -13.88 18.29 -4.78
N ILE A 208 -13.95 17.00 -5.09
CA ILE A 208 -15.14 16.16 -4.98
C ILE A 208 -15.05 15.41 -3.66
N VAL A 209 -16.04 15.56 -2.80
CA VAL A 209 -16.09 14.91 -1.49
C VAL A 209 -17.11 13.79 -1.55
N TYR A 210 -16.69 12.57 -1.21
CA TYR A 210 -17.56 11.41 -1.09
C TYR A 210 -17.97 11.24 0.37
N PHE A 211 -19.27 11.11 0.58
CA PHE A 211 -19.81 11.09 1.94
C PHE A 211 -21.03 10.19 2.05
N ARG A 212 -21.31 9.81 3.29
CA ARG A 212 -22.55 9.18 3.69
C ARG A 212 -23.32 10.08 4.63
N VAL A 213 -24.62 10.30 4.38
CA VAL A 213 -25.51 11.02 5.29
C VAL A 213 -25.91 10.08 6.42
N MET A 214 -25.47 10.38 7.64
CA MET A 214 -25.87 9.65 8.83
C MET A 214 -27.20 10.17 9.39
N ASP A 215 -27.34 11.51 9.51
CA ASP A 215 -28.56 12.17 9.93
C ASP A 215 -28.80 13.43 9.10
N GLY A 216 -30.06 13.86 9.07
CA GLY A 216 -30.46 15.09 8.40
C GLY A 216 -30.54 14.94 6.88
N GLN A 217 -30.37 16.06 6.21
CA GLN A 217 -30.39 16.17 4.75
C GLN A 217 -29.32 17.13 4.28
N ILE A 218 -28.75 16.84 3.12
CA ILE A 218 -27.82 17.71 2.41
C ILE A 218 -28.43 18.11 1.07
N LYS A 219 -28.32 19.39 0.71
CA LYS A 219 -28.99 19.97 -0.45
C LYS A 219 -28.04 20.84 -1.26
N ARG A 220 -28.33 20.97 -2.52
CA ARG A 220 -27.69 21.96 -3.39
C ARG A 220 -27.88 23.38 -2.80
N ASP A 221 -26.90 24.24 -2.99
CA ASP A 221 -26.85 25.64 -2.51
C ASP A 221 -26.81 25.80 -0.99
N MET A 222 -26.71 24.72 -0.21
CA MET A 222 -26.61 24.76 1.26
C MET A 222 -25.22 25.21 1.70
N ASP A 223 -25.18 26.03 2.74
CA ASP A 223 -23.95 26.38 3.42
C ASP A 223 -23.59 25.29 4.44
N ILE A 224 -22.44 24.67 4.27
CA ILE A 224 -21.92 23.60 5.13
C ILE A 224 -20.73 24.05 5.92
N LYS A 225 -20.49 23.37 7.05
CA LYS A 225 -19.32 23.50 7.89
C LYS A 225 -18.67 22.13 8.07
N LEU A 226 -17.36 22.05 7.87
CA LEU A 226 -16.54 20.91 8.22
C LEU A 226 -16.16 21.00 9.69
N MET A 227 -16.47 19.97 10.48
CA MET A 227 -16.39 20.10 11.95
C MET A 227 -14.96 20.06 12.48
N ALA A 228 -14.05 19.29 11.86
CA ALA A 228 -12.65 19.18 12.28
C ALA A 228 -11.84 20.43 11.93
N THR A 229 -12.00 20.96 10.73
CA THR A 229 -11.24 22.14 10.25
C THR A 229 -11.95 23.47 10.55
N GLY A 230 -13.27 23.42 10.77
CA GLY A 230 -14.09 24.61 10.93
C GLY A 230 -14.37 25.37 9.63
N ALA A 231 -13.86 24.89 8.50
CA ALA A 231 -14.03 25.53 7.19
C ALA A 231 -15.50 25.53 6.76
N LYS A 232 -15.93 26.64 6.14
CA LYS A 232 -17.28 26.80 5.63
C LYS A 232 -17.25 26.89 4.12
N HIS A 233 -18.15 26.15 3.47
CA HIS A 233 -18.26 26.11 2.03
C HIS A 233 -19.73 26.08 1.59
N LYS A 234 -19.99 26.61 0.41
CA LYS A 234 -21.31 26.52 -0.21
C LYS A 234 -21.31 25.37 -1.20
N ILE A 235 -22.29 24.49 -1.09
CA ILE A 235 -22.47 23.36 -2.03
C ILE A 235 -22.87 23.90 -3.40
N VAL A 236 -22.13 23.45 -4.42
CA VAL A 236 -22.44 23.75 -5.84
C VAL A 236 -23.27 22.64 -6.44
N GLU A 237 -22.90 21.40 -6.17
CA GLU A 237 -23.54 20.21 -6.73
C GLU A 237 -23.55 19.11 -5.67
N VAL A 238 -24.63 18.34 -5.64
CA VAL A 238 -24.78 17.12 -4.82
C VAL A 238 -25.43 16.04 -5.68
N GLY A 239 -25.08 14.76 -5.46
CA GLY A 239 -25.66 13.68 -6.25
C GLY A 239 -25.15 12.30 -5.88
N HIS A 240 -25.58 11.31 -6.66
CA HIS A 240 -25.18 9.91 -6.54
C HIS A 240 -24.05 9.56 -7.51
N MET A 241 -23.17 8.68 -7.07
CA MET A 241 -22.20 8.04 -7.95
C MET A 241 -22.89 6.95 -8.78
N ARG A 242 -22.63 6.93 -10.09
CA ARG A 242 -23.09 5.87 -10.99
C ARG A 242 -21.87 5.10 -11.52
N PRO A 243 -22.04 3.88 -12.04
CA PRO A 243 -20.94 3.13 -12.65
C PRO A 243 -20.20 3.96 -13.71
N ILE A 244 -20.94 4.71 -14.50
CA ILE A 244 -20.39 5.65 -15.48
C ILE A 244 -20.82 7.06 -15.10
N GLY A 245 -19.91 7.81 -14.44
CA GLY A 245 -20.08 9.22 -14.12
C GLY A 245 -20.83 9.51 -12.81
N MET A 246 -21.42 10.70 -12.75
CA MET A 246 -22.08 11.28 -11.58
C MET A 246 -23.46 11.77 -11.98
N GLU A 247 -24.47 11.48 -11.18
CA GLU A 247 -25.84 11.93 -11.37
C GLU A 247 -26.21 12.95 -10.30
N SER A 248 -26.41 14.20 -10.71
CA SER A 248 -26.79 15.26 -9.78
C SER A 248 -28.25 15.12 -9.32
N CYS A 249 -28.50 15.48 -8.05
CA CYS A 249 -29.83 15.53 -7.47
C CYS A 249 -30.00 16.78 -6.62
N ASP A 250 -31.22 17.05 -6.16
CA ASP A 250 -31.52 18.23 -5.35
C ASP A 250 -31.24 18.00 -3.86
N VAL A 251 -31.37 16.75 -3.38
CA VAL A 251 -31.29 16.41 -1.97
C VAL A 251 -30.84 14.96 -1.77
N LEU A 252 -29.97 14.75 -0.80
CA LEU A 252 -29.64 13.46 -0.20
C LEU A 252 -30.06 13.46 1.26
N SER A 253 -30.62 12.35 1.74
CA SER A 253 -31.19 12.19 3.08
C SER A 253 -30.43 11.15 3.89
N ALA A 254 -30.74 11.06 5.18
CA ALA A 254 -30.17 10.03 6.05
C ALA A 254 -30.20 8.63 5.41
N GLY A 255 -29.05 7.97 5.36
CA GLY A 255 -28.83 6.68 4.72
C GLY A 255 -28.25 6.74 3.31
N ASP A 256 -28.34 7.87 2.62
CA ASP A 256 -27.81 8.02 1.27
C ASP A 256 -26.28 8.12 1.25
N VAL A 257 -25.66 7.51 0.26
CA VAL A 257 -24.26 7.66 -0.12
C VAL A 257 -24.18 8.50 -1.39
N GLY A 258 -23.31 9.50 -1.40
CA GLY A 258 -23.22 10.40 -2.54
C GLY A 258 -21.94 11.22 -2.57
N TYR A 259 -21.93 12.19 -3.45
CA TYR A 259 -20.86 13.16 -3.61
C TYR A 259 -21.37 14.59 -3.50
N LEU A 260 -20.46 15.50 -3.16
CA LEU A 260 -20.67 16.94 -3.31
C LEU A 260 -19.45 17.62 -3.91
N THR A 261 -19.71 18.78 -4.53
CA THR A 261 -18.69 19.77 -4.89
C THR A 261 -19.07 21.10 -4.24
N ALA A 262 -18.10 21.79 -3.67
CA ALA A 262 -18.35 23.00 -2.89
C ALA A 262 -17.30 24.10 -3.10
N SER A 263 -16.75 24.22 -4.31
CA SER A 263 -15.69 25.20 -4.66
C SER A 263 -14.54 25.24 -3.65
N ILE A 264 -14.21 24.10 -3.09
CA ILE A 264 -13.11 23.96 -2.13
C ILE A 264 -11.79 24.12 -2.89
N LYS A 265 -11.03 25.14 -2.52
CA LYS A 265 -9.78 25.48 -3.20
C LYS A 265 -8.58 24.76 -2.59
N ASN A 266 -8.60 24.56 -1.28
CA ASN A 266 -7.56 23.87 -0.57
C ASN A 266 -8.06 22.50 -0.15
N VAL A 267 -7.41 21.47 -0.63
CA VAL A 267 -7.79 20.09 -0.28
C VAL A 267 -7.50 19.79 1.18
N SER A 268 -6.52 20.48 1.79
CA SER A 268 -6.27 20.42 3.24
C SER A 268 -7.49 20.81 4.09
N ASP A 269 -8.48 21.48 3.51
CA ASP A 269 -9.73 21.80 4.20
C ASP A 269 -10.62 20.57 4.36
N THR A 270 -10.51 19.56 3.47
CA THR A 270 -11.26 18.32 3.54
C THR A 270 -10.40 17.20 4.10
N THR A 271 -10.69 16.81 5.33
CA THR A 271 -10.04 15.65 5.95
C THR A 271 -10.98 14.46 5.89
N VAL A 272 -10.50 13.34 5.38
CA VAL A 272 -11.25 12.08 5.42
C VAL A 272 -11.51 11.69 6.87
N GLY A 273 -12.76 11.33 7.19
CA GLY A 273 -13.24 11.10 8.56
C GLY A 273 -13.82 12.33 9.24
N ASP A 274 -13.80 13.49 8.58
CA ASP A 274 -14.47 14.68 9.10
C ASP A 274 -15.99 14.58 8.94
N THR A 275 -16.69 15.35 9.74
CA THR A 275 -18.16 15.45 9.72
C THR A 275 -18.59 16.73 9.01
N ILE A 276 -19.43 16.57 8.00
CA ILE A 276 -20.13 17.67 7.36
C ILE A 276 -21.39 17.99 8.15
N THR A 277 -21.59 19.25 8.51
CA THR A 277 -22.81 19.74 9.13
C THR A 277 -23.34 21.01 8.45
N CYS A 278 -24.58 21.39 8.73
CA CYS A 278 -25.13 22.66 8.27
C CYS A 278 -24.44 23.84 8.97
N ALA A 279 -24.06 24.88 8.23
CA ALA A 279 -23.40 26.03 8.82
C ALA A 279 -24.34 26.89 9.69
N ASP A 280 -25.65 26.92 9.35
CA ASP A 280 -26.67 27.71 10.05
C ASP A 280 -27.18 26.99 11.32
N VAL A 281 -27.36 25.67 11.23
CA VAL A 281 -27.85 24.82 12.33
C VAL A 281 -26.87 23.64 12.48
N PRO A 282 -25.70 23.86 13.07
CA PRO A 282 -24.69 22.82 13.18
C PRO A 282 -25.11 21.74 14.19
N ALA A 283 -24.72 20.50 13.91
CA ALA A 283 -24.84 19.42 14.88
C ALA A 283 -23.93 19.68 16.09
N PHE A 284 -24.34 19.16 17.25
CA PHE A 284 -23.62 19.39 18.50
C PHE A 284 -22.32 18.60 18.58
N GLU A 285 -22.33 17.33 18.12
CA GLU A 285 -21.18 16.43 18.19
C GLU A 285 -20.80 15.92 16.81
N PRO A 286 -19.50 15.82 16.49
CA PRO A 286 -19.03 15.19 15.27
C PRO A 286 -19.28 13.67 15.33
N LEU A 287 -19.28 13.04 14.17
CA LEU A 287 -19.24 11.58 14.06
C LEU A 287 -17.86 11.09 14.52
N PRO A 288 -17.75 9.84 15.02
CA PRO A 288 -16.45 9.24 15.26
C PRO A 288 -15.61 9.29 13.99
N GLY A 289 -14.49 10.00 14.07
CA GLY A 289 -13.56 10.11 12.95
C GLY A 289 -12.65 8.87 12.84
N TYR A 290 -11.91 8.77 11.75
CA TYR A 290 -10.93 7.71 11.58
C TYR A 290 -9.65 7.97 12.38
N LYS A 291 -8.98 6.89 12.80
CA LYS A 291 -7.63 6.99 13.37
C LYS A 291 -6.68 7.55 12.31
N LYS A 292 -5.78 8.46 12.69
CA LYS A 292 -4.73 8.92 11.78
C LYS A 292 -3.84 7.74 11.40
N VAL A 293 -3.64 7.58 10.11
CA VAL A 293 -2.73 6.56 9.59
C VAL A 293 -1.30 7.00 9.86
N GLN A 294 -0.49 6.06 10.30
CA GLN A 294 0.95 6.25 10.41
C GLN A 294 1.62 5.54 9.23
N SER A 295 2.50 6.25 8.56
CA SER A 295 3.34 5.63 7.54
C SER A 295 4.25 4.59 8.19
N MET A 296 4.33 3.42 7.58
CA MET A 296 5.13 2.29 8.08
C MET A 296 6.47 2.18 7.36
N VAL A 297 6.51 2.59 6.09
CA VAL A 297 7.67 2.50 5.19
C VAL A 297 8.02 3.89 4.69
N TYR A 298 9.30 4.19 4.66
CA TYR A 298 9.83 5.48 4.19
C TYR A 298 10.87 5.28 3.10
N SER A 299 10.79 6.09 2.03
CA SER A 299 11.78 6.11 0.96
C SER A 299 12.01 7.54 0.48
N GLY A 300 13.23 7.84 0.05
CA GLY A 300 13.55 9.09 -0.64
C GLY A 300 13.16 8.98 -2.11
N LEU A 301 12.44 9.96 -2.64
CA LEU A 301 12.09 10.10 -4.05
C LEU A 301 12.88 11.24 -4.67
N TYR A 302 13.63 10.96 -5.72
CA TYR A 302 14.44 11.91 -6.45
C TYR A 302 14.14 11.80 -7.94
N THR A 303 14.32 12.88 -8.67
CA THR A 303 14.27 12.86 -10.14
C THR A 303 15.67 12.57 -10.69
N SER A 304 15.76 11.75 -11.73
CA SER A 304 17.02 11.48 -12.45
C SER A 304 17.63 12.77 -13.01
N ASP A 305 16.78 13.73 -13.41
CA ASP A 305 17.16 15.09 -13.78
C ASP A 305 16.74 16.06 -12.66
N GLY A 306 17.72 16.60 -11.94
CA GLY A 306 17.48 17.54 -10.84
C GLY A 306 16.71 18.81 -11.25
N ALA A 307 16.65 19.16 -12.53
CA ALA A 307 15.84 20.26 -13.04
C ALA A 307 14.33 20.01 -12.90
N LYS A 308 13.91 18.74 -12.78
CA LYS A 308 12.50 18.33 -12.59
C LYS A 308 12.04 18.29 -11.13
N TYR A 309 12.84 18.74 -10.17
CA TYR A 309 12.42 18.79 -8.75
C TYR A 309 11.11 19.58 -8.53
N PRO A 310 10.88 20.75 -9.17
CA PRO A 310 9.58 21.43 -9.04
C PRO A 310 8.41 20.60 -9.55
N ASP A 311 8.60 19.86 -10.64
CA ASP A 311 7.57 19.00 -11.23
C ASP A 311 7.22 17.84 -10.27
N LEU A 312 8.23 17.26 -9.62
CA LEU A 312 8.04 16.21 -8.59
C LEU A 312 7.24 16.75 -7.40
N ARG A 313 7.55 17.97 -6.92
CA ARG A 313 6.79 18.60 -5.85
C ARG A 313 5.32 18.75 -6.24
N ASP A 314 5.06 19.33 -7.41
CA ASP A 314 3.70 19.60 -7.88
C ASP A 314 2.92 18.29 -8.11
N ALA A 315 3.60 17.22 -8.55
CA ALA A 315 3.03 15.90 -8.71
C ALA A 315 2.68 15.27 -7.33
N LEU A 316 3.58 15.34 -6.36
CA LEU A 316 3.33 14.86 -4.99
C LEU A 316 2.19 15.62 -4.32
N GLU A 317 2.13 16.95 -4.48
CA GLU A 317 1.00 17.76 -4.02
C GLU A 317 -0.33 17.24 -4.59
N LYS A 318 -0.40 17.01 -5.90
CA LYS A 318 -1.62 16.48 -6.55
C LYS A 318 -1.94 15.05 -6.11
N LEU A 319 -0.95 14.17 -5.99
CA LEU A 319 -1.19 12.80 -5.51
C LEU A 319 -1.73 12.78 -4.08
N LYS A 320 -1.15 13.58 -3.19
CA LYS A 320 -1.61 13.69 -1.79
C LYS A 320 -3.08 14.11 -1.68
N LEU A 321 -3.62 14.83 -2.66
CA LEU A 321 -5.03 15.18 -2.73
C LEU A 321 -5.94 13.96 -2.90
N ASN A 322 -5.42 12.96 -3.60
CA ASN A 322 -6.15 11.73 -3.92
C ASN A 322 -5.73 10.56 -3.03
N ASP A 323 -4.68 10.72 -2.22
CA ASP A 323 -4.14 9.71 -1.33
C ASP A 323 -3.76 10.33 0.02
N ALA A 324 -4.67 10.24 0.97
CA ALA A 324 -4.51 10.82 2.31
C ALA A 324 -3.41 10.12 3.15
N ALA A 325 -3.00 8.91 2.76
CA ALA A 325 -1.98 8.14 3.45
C ALA A 325 -0.55 8.57 3.07
N LEU A 326 -0.38 9.19 1.89
CA LEU A 326 0.91 9.69 1.43
C LEU A 326 1.37 10.88 2.27
N THR A 327 2.53 10.75 2.90
CA THR A 327 3.22 11.86 3.57
C THR A 327 4.53 12.16 2.85
N TYR A 328 4.95 13.41 2.78
CA TYR A 328 6.23 13.78 2.20
C TYR A 328 6.81 15.04 2.83
N GLU A 329 8.12 15.09 2.91
CA GLU A 329 8.91 16.22 3.39
C GLU A 329 10.10 16.46 2.46
N PRO A 330 10.53 17.71 2.24
CA PRO A 330 11.73 18.00 1.45
C PRO A 330 12.97 17.32 2.02
N GLU A 331 13.74 16.69 1.16
CA GLU A 331 15.01 16.04 1.51
C GLU A 331 16.09 16.44 0.50
N SER A 332 17.36 16.35 0.92
CA SER A 332 18.49 16.54 0.03
C SER A 332 19.53 15.44 0.24
N SER A 333 20.05 14.93 -0.86
CA SER A 333 21.12 13.93 -0.89
C SER A 333 22.33 14.52 -1.60
N ALA A 334 23.52 14.29 -1.07
CA ALA A 334 24.76 14.71 -1.72
C ALA A 334 24.96 13.99 -3.07
N ALA A 335 24.44 12.77 -3.20
CA ALA A 335 24.55 11.95 -4.40
C ALA A 335 23.45 12.23 -5.43
N LEU A 336 22.20 12.48 -4.97
CA LEU A 336 20.99 12.56 -5.83
C LEU A 336 20.41 13.97 -5.94
N GLY A 337 20.92 14.95 -5.18
CA GLY A 337 20.42 16.32 -5.18
C GLY A 337 19.18 16.52 -4.32
N PHE A 338 18.25 17.36 -4.77
CA PHE A 338 17.02 17.66 -4.07
C PHE A 338 15.93 16.63 -4.39
N GLY A 339 15.19 16.22 -3.39
CA GLY A 339 14.10 15.25 -3.49
C GLY A 339 13.13 15.38 -2.32
N PHE A 340 12.38 14.31 -2.08
CA PHE A 340 11.41 14.25 -0.98
C PHE A 340 11.55 12.93 -0.22
N ARG A 341 11.53 13.00 1.09
CA ARG A 341 11.33 11.85 1.95
C ARG A 341 9.84 11.56 2.04
N CYS A 342 9.43 10.42 1.52
CA CYS A 342 8.03 10.03 1.47
C CYS A 342 7.75 8.88 2.43
N GLY A 343 6.58 8.93 3.08
CA GLY A 343 6.07 7.86 3.93
C GLY A 343 4.88 7.18 3.28
N PHE A 344 4.86 5.85 3.37
CA PHE A 344 3.92 4.95 2.73
C PHE A 344 3.32 3.97 3.74
N LEU A 345 2.16 3.38 3.43
CA LEU A 345 1.53 2.34 4.25
C LEU A 345 2.33 1.04 4.26
N GLY A 346 2.85 0.66 3.10
CA GLY A 346 3.66 -0.54 2.90
C GLY A 346 4.42 -0.47 1.57
N LEU A 347 5.02 -1.59 1.15
CA LEU A 347 5.79 -1.66 -0.10
C LEU A 347 4.92 -1.51 -1.33
N LEU A 348 3.79 -2.20 -1.38
CA LEU A 348 2.88 -2.11 -2.52
C LEU A 348 2.39 -0.68 -2.72
N HIS A 349 2.07 0.02 -1.63
CA HIS A 349 1.71 1.44 -1.69
C HIS A 349 2.85 2.29 -2.26
N MET A 350 4.10 2.05 -1.81
CA MET A 350 5.30 2.75 -2.32
C MET A 350 5.48 2.52 -3.83
N GLU A 351 5.37 1.28 -4.30
CA GLU A 351 5.49 0.94 -5.72
C GLU A 351 4.41 1.62 -6.57
N ILE A 352 3.16 1.57 -6.11
CA ILE A 352 2.02 2.19 -6.80
C ILE A 352 2.23 3.71 -6.93
N ILE A 353 2.64 4.39 -5.86
CA ILE A 353 2.92 5.83 -5.90
C ILE A 353 4.07 6.13 -6.88
N GLY A 354 5.14 5.32 -6.86
CA GLY A 354 6.25 5.43 -7.81
C GLY A 354 5.78 5.31 -9.26
N GLU A 355 5.06 4.23 -9.59
CA GLU A 355 4.54 4.02 -10.94
C GLU A 355 3.54 5.10 -11.38
N ARG A 356 2.71 5.61 -10.47
CA ARG A 356 1.80 6.73 -10.78
C ARG A 356 2.57 8.01 -11.11
N LEU A 357 3.62 8.33 -10.35
CA LEU A 357 4.47 9.48 -10.63
C LEU A 357 5.15 9.36 -12.00
N GLU A 358 5.60 8.17 -12.36
CA GLU A 358 6.21 7.91 -13.66
C GLU A 358 5.21 8.00 -14.81
N ARG A 359 4.04 7.35 -14.69
CA ARG A 359 3.06 7.23 -15.78
C ARG A 359 2.15 8.45 -15.93
N GLU A 360 1.60 8.98 -14.81
CA GLU A 360 0.64 10.09 -14.84
C GLU A 360 1.34 11.45 -15.01
N TYR A 361 2.58 11.58 -14.47
CA TYR A 361 3.32 12.86 -14.46
C TYR A 361 4.58 12.84 -15.31
N ASN A 362 4.90 11.71 -15.98
CA ASN A 362 6.07 11.54 -16.85
C ASN A 362 7.39 11.94 -16.17
N LEU A 363 7.54 11.52 -14.91
CA LEU A 363 8.74 11.71 -14.11
C LEU A 363 9.60 10.46 -14.18
N ASP A 364 10.90 10.63 -14.34
CA ASP A 364 11.89 9.58 -14.24
C ASP A 364 12.49 9.62 -12.83
N LEU A 365 12.18 8.60 -12.02
CA LEU A 365 12.40 8.61 -10.58
C LEU A 365 13.53 7.70 -10.15
N VAL A 366 14.27 8.13 -9.15
CA VAL A 366 15.19 7.32 -8.36
C VAL A 366 14.63 7.20 -6.95
N MET A 367 14.27 5.98 -6.56
CA MET A 367 13.80 5.66 -5.21
C MET A 367 14.97 5.11 -4.40
N THR A 368 15.14 5.61 -3.16
CA THR A 368 16.10 5.01 -2.22
C THR A 368 15.51 3.76 -1.59
N ALA A 369 16.36 2.95 -0.99
CA ALA A 369 15.90 1.77 -0.26
C ALA A 369 14.85 2.12 0.80
N PRO A 370 13.76 1.34 0.92
CA PRO A 370 12.77 1.55 1.96
C PRO A 370 13.39 1.40 3.34
N SER A 371 12.92 2.19 4.28
CA SER A 371 13.33 2.13 5.69
C SER A 371 12.10 2.27 6.59
N VAL A 372 12.28 1.91 7.86
CA VAL A 372 11.28 2.10 8.91
C VAL A 372 11.67 3.26 9.81
N ILE A 373 10.76 3.73 10.67
CA ILE A 373 11.12 4.67 11.73
C ILE A 373 11.74 3.91 12.90
N TYR A 374 12.91 4.34 13.32
CA TYR A 374 13.58 3.86 14.54
C TYR A 374 13.39 4.87 15.67
N ARG A 375 13.22 4.38 16.88
CA ARG A 375 13.13 5.22 18.08
C ARG A 375 14.47 5.15 18.82
N ILE A 376 15.18 6.27 18.84
CA ILE A 376 16.51 6.36 19.46
C ILE A 376 16.42 7.24 20.70
N THR A 377 16.80 6.67 21.85
CA THR A 377 16.97 7.44 23.09
C THR A 377 18.45 7.78 23.23
N THR A 378 18.75 9.07 23.36
CA THR A 378 20.12 9.54 23.53
C THR A 378 20.52 9.52 25.01
N MET A 379 21.84 9.54 25.27
CA MET A 379 22.40 9.65 26.64
C MET A 379 21.92 10.88 27.42
N SER A 380 21.40 11.89 26.74
CA SER A 380 20.74 13.06 27.36
C SER A 380 19.28 12.84 27.73
N GLY A 381 18.72 11.66 27.44
CA GLY A 381 17.30 11.33 27.65
C GLY A 381 16.36 11.85 26.55
N GLU A 382 16.87 12.46 25.49
CA GLU A 382 16.06 12.91 24.35
C GLU A 382 15.67 11.72 23.48
N VAL A 383 14.38 11.61 23.15
CA VAL A 383 13.85 10.58 22.23
C VAL A 383 13.75 11.18 20.82
N LYS A 384 14.42 10.53 19.87
CA LYS A 384 14.41 10.91 18.46
C LYS A 384 13.80 9.80 17.61
N PHE A 385 12.92 10.18 16.69
CA PHE A 385 12.44 9.28 15.65
C PHE A 385 13.29 9.48 14.40
N VAL A 386 13.92 8.38 13.94
CA VAL A 386 14.88 8.38 12.84
C VAL A 386 14.36 7.48 11.73
N ASP A 387 13.95 8.08 10.64
CA ASP A 387 13.51 7.41 9.40
C ASP A 387 14.60 7.40 8.31
N ASN A 388 15.53 8.39 8.38
CA ASN A 388 16.65 8.50 7.46
C ASN A 388 17.96 8.06 8.15
N PRO A 389 18.72 7.10 7.56
CA PRO A 389 20.00 6.64 8.11
C PRO A 389 21.03 7.75 8.35
N LEU A 390 20.94 8.87 7.61
CA LEU A 390 21.86 10.01 7.80
C LEU A 390 21.65 10.71 9.14
N ASN A 391 20.42 10.66 9.66
CA ASN A 391 20.06 11.27 10.94
C ASN A 391 20.34 10.34 12.13
N TYR A 392 20.91 9.14 11.88
CA TYR A 392 21.28 8.20 12.93
C TYR A 392 22.40 8.77 13.77
N PRO A 393 22.22 8.98 15.10
CA PRO A 393 23.21 9.58 15.95
C PRO A 393 24.52 8.77 16.03
N ASP A 394 25.60 9.44 16.44
CA ASP A 394 26.85 8.73 16.75
C ASP A 394 26.59 7.66 17.83
N PRO A 395 27.10 6.43 17.67
CA PRO A 395 26.91 5.34 18.63
C PRO A 395 27.24 5.69 20.08
N SER A 396 28.17 6.63 20.30
CA SER A 396 28.55 7.11 21.64
C SER A 396 27.47 7.95 22.34
N LEU A 397 26.51 8.49 21.57
CA LEU A 397 25.42 9.32 22.07
C LEU A 397 24.13 8.54 22.27
N ILE A 398 24.08 7.26 21.88
CA ILE A 398 22.90 6.41 21.96
C ILE A 398 22.88 5.65 23.27
N GLU A 399 21.81 5.82 24.05
CA GLU A 399 21.50 5.01 25.22
C GLU A 399 20.75 3.74 24.80
N THR A 400 19.65 3.88 24.04
CA THR A 400 18.89 2.76 23.49
C THR A 400 18.47 3.04 22.04
N ALA A 401 18.52 2.00 21.22
CA ALA A 401 17.98 2.01 19.87
C ALA A 401 16.87 0.96 19.77
N GLU A 402 15.73 1.36 19.25
CA GLU A 402 14.54 0.52 19.15
C GLU A 402 14.03 0.49 17.71
N GLU A 403 13.64 -0.71 17.28
CA GLU A 403 13.02 -0.92 15.96
C GLU A 403 11.56 -1.31 16.09
N PRO A 404 10.72 -1.00 15.07
CA PRO A 404 9.31 -1.38 15.05
C PRO A 404 9.18 -2.88 14.83
N PHE A 405 8.31 -3.50 15.63
CA PHE A 405 7.91 -4.91 15.50
C PHE A 405 6.46 -5.02 15.04
N ILE A 406 6.17 -6.08 14.32
CA ILE A 406 4.83 -6.47 13.88
C ILE A 406 4.45 -7.82 14.49
N LYS A 407 3.15 -8.02 14.67
CA LYS A 407 2.54 -9.32 14.92
C LYS A 407 2.08 -9.85 13.57
N ALA A 408 2.74 -10.89 13.09
CA ALA A 408 2.44 -11.52 11.82
C ALA A 408 1.62 -12.79 12.02
N SER A 409 0.56 -12.96 11.22
CA SER A 409 -0.26 -14.16 11.08
C SER A 409 -0.01 -14.73 9.68
N ILE A 410 0.51 -15.95 9.61
CA ILE A 410 0.82 -16.63 8.35
C ILE A 410 -0.02 -17.90 8.28
N ILE A 411 -0.93 -17.97 7.31
CA ILE A 411 -1.75 -19.16 7.07
C ILE A 411 -1.16 -19.94 5.89
N CYS A 412 -0.93 -21.23 6.08
CA CYS A 412 -0.34 -22.10 5.06
C CYS A 412 -0.77 -23.57 5.24
N PRO A 413 -0.65 -24.41 4.19
CA PRO A 413 -0.75 -25.86 4.33
C PRO A 413 0.35 -26.44 5.22
N PRO A 414 0.08 -27.54 5.98
CA PRO A 414 1.03 -28.13 6.93
C PRO A 414 2.39 -28.50 6.31
N GLU A 415 2.41 -28.88 5.04
CA GLU A 415 3.63 -29.27 4.31
C GLU A 415 4.66 -28.15 4.17
N TYR A 416 4.23 -26.86 4.22
CA TYR A 416 5.11 -25.70 4.10
C TYR A 416 5.55 -25.09 5.42
N VAL A 417 5.00 -25.55 6.55
CA VAL A 417 5.28 -25.02 7.90
C VAL A 417 6.77 -24.95 8.17
N GLY A 418 7.54 -26.03 7.92
CA GLY A 418 8.98 -26.06 8.16
C GLY A 418 9.73 -24.98 7.39
N GLY A 419 9.47 -24.84 6.09
CA GLY A 419 10.13 -23.83 5.24
C GLY A 419 9.77 -22.39 5.62
N ILE A 420 8.56 -22.16 6.12
CA ILE A 420 8.10 -20.84 6.60
C ILE A 420 8.70 -20.52 7.96
N MET A 421 8.79 -21.50 8.87
CA MET A 421 9.46 -21.31 10.16
C MET A 421 10.93 -20.96 9.98
N ASP A 422 11.65 -21.63 9.06
CA ASP A 422 13.03 -21.30 8.71
C ASP A 422 13.14 -19.86 8.19
N LEU A 423 12.21 -19.44 7.29
CA LEU A 423 12.17 -18.06 6.79
C LEU A 423 12.01 -17.05 7.93
N CYS A 424 11.04 -17.26 8.81
CA CYS A 424 10.79 -16.36 9.92
C CYS A 424 11.99 -16.29 10.88
N GLN A 425 12.66 -17.42 11.14
CA GLN A 425 13.85 -17.46 11.97
C GLN A 425 15.02 -16.72 11.32
N ASP A 426 15.23 -16.88 10.02
CA ASP A 426 16.24 -16.14 9.24
C ASP A 426 16.00 -14.62 9.32
N ARG A 427 14.75 -14.20 9.45
CA ARG A 427 14.31 -12.79 9.58
C ARG A 427 14.17 -12.34 11.04
N ARG A 428 14.86 -12.99 11.98
CA ARG A 428 14.84 -12.67 13.42
C ARG A 428 13.45 -12.73 14.06
N GLY A 429 12.55 -13.54 13.48
CA GLY A 429 11.20 -13.70 13.98
C GLY A 429 11.16 -14.52 15.26
N GLU A 430 10.34 -14.07 16.21
CA GLU A 430 10.03 -14.78 17.44
C GLU A 430 8.76 -15.60 17.26
N TYR A 431 8.88 -16.92 17.28
CA TYR A 431 7.73 -17.82 17.25
C TYR A 431 6.86 -17.62 18.49
N LYS A 432 5.55 -17.51 18.31
CA LYS A 432 4.57 -17.41 19.41
C LYS A 432 3.68 -18.61 19.49
N GLU A 433 2.97 -18.94 18.43
CA GLU A 433 1.95 -19.94 18.44
C GLU A 433 1.76 -20.57 17.05
N MET A 434 1.33 -21.83 17.03
CA MET A 434 0.89 -22.54 15.85
C MET A 434 -0.48 -23.14 16.11
N ILE A 435 -1.46 -22.75 15.31
CA ILE A 435 -2.85 -23.15 15.45
C ILE A 435 -3.25 -23.94 14.20
N TYR A 436 -3.72 -25.16 14.37
CA TYR A 436 -4.36 -25.91 13.29
C TYR A 436 -5.79 -25.39 13.13
N LEU A 437 -6.03 -24.66 12.05
CA LEU A 437 -7.36 -24.16 11.72
C LEU A 437 -8.25 -25.32 11.28
N ASP A 438 -7.69 -26.23 10.48
CA ASP A 438 -8.30 -27.49 10.06
C ASP A 438 -7.23 -28.54 9.70
N SER A 439 -7.61 -29.64 9.06
CA SER A 439 -6.67 -30.70 8.64
C SER A 439 -5.73 -30.27 7.50
N THR A 440 -6.05 -29.18 6.77
CA THR A 440 -5.33 -28.71 5.58
C THR A 440 -4.61 -27.40 5.79
N ARG A 441 -4.84 -26.69 6.92
CA ARG A 441 -4.33 -25.34 7.18
C ARG A 441 -3.84 -25.12 8.60
N VAL A 442 -2.76 -24.40 8.68
CA VAL A 442 -2.09 -24.00 9.92
C VAL A 442 -1.87 -22.50 9.90
N GLU A 443 -2.21 -21.83 10.99
CA GLU A 443 -1.82 -20.45 11.28
C GLU A 443 -0.55 -20.46 12.12
N LEU A 444 0.47 -19.78 11.64
CA LEU A 444 1.73 -19.51 12.36
C LEU A 444 1.72 -18.06 12.82
N ARG A 445 1.85 -17.84 14.12
CA ARG A 445 1.92 -16.50 14.71
C ARG A 445 3.35 -16.19 15.10
N TYR A 446 3.86 -15.10 14.56
CA TYR A 446 5.22 -14.60 14.78
C TYR A 446 5.20 -13.13 15.17
N GLU A 447 6.22 -12.72 15.93
CA GLU A 447 6.58 -11.31 16.07
C GLU A 447 7.86 -11.08 15.30
N LEU A 448 7.82 -10.18 14.32
CA LEU A 448 8.91 -9.92 13.38
C LEU A 448 9.31 -8.45 13.42
N PRO A 449 10.61 -8.13 13.29
CA PRO A 449 11.01 -6.76 13.04
C PRO A 449 10.48 -6.31 11.68
N LEU A 450 9.78 -5.18 11.63
CA LEU A 450 9.19 -4.67 10.39
C LEU A 450 10.23 -4.50 9.28
N ASN A 451 11.42 -4.04 9.62
CA ASN A 451 12.52 -3.85 8.66
C ASN A 451 12.97 -5.14 7.95
N GLU A 452 12.76 -6.32 8.53
CA GLU A 452 13.07 -7.60 7.89
C GLU A 452 11.95 -8.11 6.99
N VAL A 453 10.76 -7.49 7.08
CA VAL A 453 9.57 -7.87 6.29
C VAL A 453 9.43 -7.00 5.05
N ILE A 454 9.81 -5.71 5.13
CA ILE A 454 9.59 -4.73 4.06
C ILE A 454 10.46 -4.92 2.81
N TYR A 455 11.38 -5.85 2.73
CA TYR A 455 12.20 -6.03 1.53
C TYR A 455 11.63 -7.12 0.61
N ASP A 456 11.86 -8.36 0.95
CA ASP A 456 11.62 -9.52 0.08
C ASP A 456 10.88 -10.67 0.78
N PHE A 457 10.44 -10.42 2.02
CA PHE A 457 9.80 -11.46 2.84
C PHE A 457 8.56 -12.05 2.17
N PHE A 458 7.74 -11.21 1.54
CA PHE A 458 6.50 -11.65 0.90
C PHE A 458 6.78 -12.55 -0.31
N ASP A 459 7.77 -12.19 -1.12
CA ASP A 459 8.18 -12.98 -2.29
C ASP A 459 8.85 -14.30 -1.86
N ALA A 460 9.70 -14.25 -0.83
CA ALA A 460 10.28 -15.43 -0.23
C ALA A 460 9.22 -16.37 0.38
N LEU A 461 8.18 -15.81 1.02
CA LEU A 461 7.06 -16.56 1.57
C LEU A 461 6.28 -17.27 0.46
N LYS A 462 5.91 -16.56 -0.60
CA LYS A 462 5.23 -17.11 -1.77
C LYS A 462 6.06 -18.19 -2.46
N SER A 463 7.35 -17.93 -2.66
CA SER A 463 8.27 -18.90 -3.29
C SER A 463 8.37 -20.18 -2.48
N ARG A 464 8.56 -20.10 -1.15
CA ARG A 464 8.70 -21.28 -0.26
C ARG A 464 7.40 -22.07 -0.10
N SER A 465 6.25 -21.42 -0.29
CA SER A 465 4.92 -22.03 -0.18
C SER A 465 4.26 -22.33 -1.52
N ARG A 466 4.95 -22.12 -2.65
CA ARG A 466 4.39 -22.22 -4.01
C ARG A 466 3.13 -21.37 -4.21
N GLY A 467 3.06 -20.24 -3.53
CA GLY A 467 1.93 -19.31 -3.58
C GLY A 467 0.78 -19.62 -2.61
N TYR A 468 0.87 -20.70 -1.83
CA TYR A 468 -0.22 -21.12 -0.93
C TYR A 468 -0.21 -20.42 0.44
N ALA A 469 0.86 -19.75 0.83
CA ALA A 469 0.88 -19.02 2.10
C ALA A 469 0.35 -17.60 1.93
N SER A 470 -0.49 -17.19 2.86
CA SER A 470 -0.96 -15.82 3.01
C SER A 470 -0.39 -15.20 4.28
N LEU A 471 -0.14 -13.89 4.24
CA LEU A 471 0.40 -13.10 5.34
C LEU A 471 -0.53 -11.93 5.64
N ASP A 472 -0.80 -11.73 6.91
CA ASP A 472 -1.37 -10.51 7.47
C ASP A 472 -0.53 -10.05 8.66
N TYR A 473 -0.48 -8.74 8.94
CA TYR A 473 0.29 -8.24 10.06
C TYR A 473 -0.25 -6.93 10.63
N ASP A 474 -0.05 -6.77 11.95
CA ASP A 474 -0.38 -5.57 12.70
C ASP A 474 0.86 -4.99 13.36
N PHE A 475 0.89 -3.67 13.51
CA PHE A 475 1.95 -2.99 14.26
C PHE A 475 1.86 -3.33 15.75
N LEU A 476 2.95 -3.88 16.31
CA LEU A 476 3.00 -4.30 17.71
C LEU A 476 3.58 -3.22 18.64
N GLY A 477 4.57 -2.46 18.15
CA GLY A 477 5.28 -1.45 18.94
C GLY A 477 6.78 -1.46 18.68
N TYR A 478 7.52 -0.74 19.53
CA TYR A 478 8.98 -0.63 19.42
C TYR A 478 9.66 -1.55 20.44
N ARG A 479 10.79 -2.17 20.03
CA ARG A 479 11.64 -3.00 20.90
C ARG A 479 13.09 -2.61 20.76
N VAL A 480 13.81 -2.67 21.89
CA VAL A 480 15.25 -2.42 21.92
C VAL A 480 15.97 -3.47 21.08
N SER A 481 16.87 -2.99 20.22
CA SER A 481 17.63 -3.81 19.29
C SER A 481 19.03 -3.26 19.09
N ASN A 482 19.98 -4.14 18.76
CA ASN A 482 21.38 -3.74 18.51
C ASN A 482 21.54 -3.24 17.06
N LEU A 483 21.17 -1.99 16.84
CA LEU A 483 21.17 -1.37 15.54
C LEU A 483 22.46 -0.63 15.25
N VAL A 484 22.90 -0.68 13.98
CA VAL A 484 24.06 0.04 13.49
C VAL A 484 23.77 0.67 12.14
N ARG A 485 24.42 1.82 11.87
CA ARG A 485 24.40 2.41 10.54
C ARG A 485 25.45 1.72 9.66
N LEU A 486 25.01 1.18 8.55
CA LEU A 486 25.81 0.56 7.51
C LEU A 486 25.95 1.57 6.36
N ASP A 487 27.15 2.10 6.16
CA ASP A 487 27.47 3.05 5.10
C ASP A 487 28.09 2.32 3.90
N ILE A 488 27.65 2.68 2.70
CA ILE A 488 28.26 2.23 1.46
C ILE A 488 29.15 3.34 0.91
N LEU A 489 30.41 2.97 0.63
CA LEU A 489 31.38 3.91 0.12
C LEU A 489 31.77 3.52 -1.32
N LEU A 490 31.73 4.49 -2.22
CA LEU A 490 32.31 4.39 -3.55
C LEU A 490 33.57 5.27 -3.60
N LYS A 491 34.70 4.68 -3.95
CA LYS A 491 36.00 5.39 -4.01
C LYS A 491 36.44 6.01 -2.65
N GLY A 492 35.84 5.58 -1.55
CA GLY A 492 36.10 6.09 -0.20
C GLY A 492 35.17 7.22 0.25
N GLU A 493 34.22 7.64 -0.59
CA GLU A 493 33.19 8.63 -0.29
C GLU A 493 31.88 7.90 0.04
N ILE A 494 31.17 8.31 1.08
CA ILE A 494 29.88 7.74 1.48
C ILE A 494 28.83 8.13 0.44
N VAL A 495 28.08 7.15 -0.04
CA VAL A 495 26.89 7.37 -0.86
C VAL A 495 25.70 7.33 0.09
N ASP A 496 25.22 8.49 0.47
CA ASP A 496 24.16 8.69 1.45
C ASP A 496 22.86 7.95 1.11
N ALA A 497 22.46 7.95 -0.15
CA ALA A 497 21.28 7.22 -0.64
C ALA A 497 21.38 5.68 -0.52
N LEU A 498 22.57 5.15 -0.24
CA LEU A 498 22.86 3.73 -0.04
C LEU A 498 23.27 3.41 1.40
N SER A 499 22.97 4.28 2.35
CA SER A 499 23.16 4.01 3.78
C SER A 499 21.92 3.34 4.38
N PHE A 500 22.13 2.41 5.33
CA PHE A 500 21.05 1.63 5.95
C PHE A 500 21.21 1.61 7.48
N ILE A 501 20.10 1.46 8.18
CA ILE A 501 20.10 1.05 9.59
C ILE A 501 19.76 -0.43 9.63
N VAL A 502 20.64 -1.25 10.19
CA VAL A 502 20.53 -2.71 10.20
C VAL A 502 20.86 -3.28 11.55
N HIS A 503 20.37 -4.49 11.84
CA HIS A 503 20.83 -5.23 13.03
C HIS A 503 22.30 -5.60 12.90
N ARG A 504 23.06 -5.44 13.97
CA ARG A 504 24.53 -5.61 13.98
C ARG A 504 24.98 -6.99 13.47
N ASP A 505 24.25 -8.03 13.85
CA ASP A 505 24.61 -9.41 13.48
C ASP A 505 24.41 -9.69 11.99
N LYS A 506 23.47 -8.98 11.35
CA LYS A 506 23.19 -9.10 9.90
C LYS A 506 23.98 -8.11 9.04
N ALA A 507 24.64 -7.14 9.66
CA ALA A 507 25.32 -6.04 8.95
C ALA A 507 26.43 -6.53 7.99
N TYR A 508 27.20 -7.54 8.37
CA TYR A 508 28.26 -8.09 7.53
C TYR A 508 27.71 -8.78 6.29
N GLU A 509 26.74 -9.67 6.48
CA GLU A 509 26.12 -10.43 5.38
C GLU A 509 25.45 -9.47 4.39
N ARG A 510 24.64 -8.53 4.90
CA ARG A 510 23.95 -7.53 4.09
C ARG A 510 24.93 -6.61 3.37
N GLY A 511 25.95 -6.10 4.06
CA GLY A 511 26.98 -5.25 3.47
C GLY A 511 27.74 -5.95 2.34
N ARG A 512 28.03 -7.25 2.49
CA ARG A 512 28.69 -8.06 1.48
C ARG A 512 27.80 -8.23 0.23
N LYS A 513 26.54 -8.63 0.41
CA LYS A 513 25.58 -8.78 -0.70
C LYS A 513 25.41 -7.46 -1.49
N ILE A 514 25.25 -6.33 -0.77
CA ILE A 514 25.15 -5.01 -1.39
C ILE A 514 26.37 -4.67 -2.25
N VAL A 515 27.56 -4.87 -1.70
CA VAL A 515 28.83 -4.55 -2.39
C VAL A 515 29.02 -5.45 -3.63
N GLU A 516 28.64 -6.73 -3.57
CA GLU A 516 28.67 -7.66 -4.70
C GLU A 516 27.68 -7.22 -5.79
N LYS A 517 26.42 -6.92 -5.45
CA LYS A 517 25.39 -6.44 -6.42
C LYS A 517 25.78 -5.09 -7.04
N LEU A 518 26.31 -4.15 -6.28
CA LEU A 518 26.79 -2.87 -6.82
C LEU A 518 27.96 -3.06 -7.79
N LYS A 519 28.89 -3.97 -7.52
CA LYS A 519 29.99 -4.31 -8.43
C LYS A 519 29.49 -4.83 -9.77
N GLU A 520 28.39 -5.59 -9.79
CA GLU A 520 27.80 -6.16 -10.99
C GLU A 520 27.06 -5.11 -11.82
N ASN A 521 26.34 -4.19 -11.15
CA ASN A 521 25.45 -3.22 -11.79
C ASN A 521 26.11 -1.87 -12.12
N ILE A 522 27.20 -1.51 -11.44
CA ILE A 522 27.92 -0.27 -11.78
C ILE A 522 28.88 -0.53 -12.96
N PRO A 523 28.76 0.21 -14.06
CA PRO A 523 29.60 0.02 -15.24
C PRO A 523 31.07 0.35 -14.95
N ARG A 524 31.98 -0.40 -15.60
CA ARG A 524 33.42 -0.18 -15.47
C ARG A 524 33.80 1.20 -15.94
N GLN A 525 34.54 1.92 -15.10
CA GLN A 525 35.09 3.24 -15.39
C GLN A 525 36.53 3.16 -15.95
N LEU A 526 37.06 4.29 -16.38
CA LEU A 526 38.47 4.38 -16.83
C LEU A 526 39.49 4.21 -15.69
N PHE A 527 39.00 4.22 -14.45
CA PHE A 527 39.77 3.99 -13.23
C PHE A 527 39.12 2.89 -12.36
N GLU A 528 39.85 2.41 -11.40
CA GLU A 528 39.39 1.40 -10.46
C GLU A 528 38.49 2.03 -9.40
N VAL A 529 37.30 1.45 -9.19
CA VAL A 529 36.33 1.93 -8.20
C VAL A 529 36.21 0.89 -7.09
N PRO A 530 36.77 1.14 -5.89
CA PRO A 530 36.50 0.33 -4.73
C PRO A 530 35.09 0.61 -4.23
N VAL A 531 34.30 -0.45 -4.06
CA VAL A 531 32.98 -0.48 -3.42
C VAL A 531 33.16 -1.09 -2.04
N GLN A 532 32.74 -0.38 -1.00
CA GLN A 532 33.02 -0.78 0.38
C GLN A 532 31.78 -0.60 1.24
N ALA A 533 31.59 -1.52 2.20
CA ALA A 533 30.59 -1.38 3.26
C ALA A 533 31.32 -1.13 4.58
N ALA A 534 30.85 -0.17 5.36
CA ALA A 534 31.49 0.22 6.63
C ALA A 534 30.47 0.46 7.75
N ILE A 535 30.88 0.22 8.99
CA ILE A 535 30.16 0.53 10.22
C ILE A 535 31.05 1.44 11.05
N GLY A 536 30.58 2.67 11.36
CA GLY A 536 31.34 3.62 12.15
C GLY A 536 32.75 3.90 11.59
N GLY A 537 32.89 3.94 10.25
CA GLY A 537 34.16 4.13 9.56
C GLY A 537 35.04 2.87 9.40
N LYS A 538 34.69 1.75 10.04
CA LYS A 538 35.38 0.47 9.88
C LYS A 538 34.82 -0.30 8.69
N ILE A 539 35.66 -0.56 7.68
CA ILE A 539 35.28 -1.36 6.50
C ILE A 539 35.07 -2.81 6.92
N ILE A 540 33.89 -3.36 6.62
CA ILE A 540 33.50 -4.73 6.91
C ILE A 540 33.45 -5.62 5.65
N ALA A 541 33.14 -5.03 4.48
CA ALA A 541 33.16 -5.73 3.20
C ALA A 541 33.71 -4.82 2.11
N ARG A 542 34.37 -5.41 1.10
CA ARG A 542 34.98 -4.66 0.00
C ARG A 542 35.00 -5.50 -1.26
N GLU A 543 34.58 -4.87 -2.35
CA GLU A 543 34.75 -5.33 -3.71
C GLU A 543 35.39 -4.23 -4.58
N THR A 544 35.86 -4.59 -5.76
CA THR A 544 36.53 -3.61 -6.62
C THR A 544 36.08 -3.79 -8.07
N ILE A 545 35.55 -2.71 -8.65
CA ILE A 545 35.22 -2.62 -10.08
C ILE A 545 36.51 -2.29 -10.81
N ARG A 546 36.97 -3.23 -11.65
CA ARG A 546 38.23 -3.06 -12.39
C ARG A 546 38.08 -1.98 -13.45
N ALA A 547 39.13 -1.18 -13.62
CA ALA A 547 39.19 -0.18 -14.68
C ALA A 547 39.08 -0.78 -16.08
N MET A 548 38.42 -0.12 -17.00
CA MET A 548 38.50 -0.46 -18.42
C MET A 548 39.93 -0.43 -18.89
N ARG A 549 40.37 -1.50 -19.57
CA ARG A 549 41.69 -1.56 -20.20
C ARG A 549 41.58 -1.07 -21.64
N LYS A 550 42.22 0.07 -21.93
CA LYS A 550 42.51 0.42 -23.32
C LYS A 550 43.81 -0.26 -23.71
N ASP A 551 43.80 -1.08 -24.76
CA ASP A 551 45.02 -1.69 -25.26
C ASP A 551 45.90 -0.64 -25.91
N VAL A 552 46.79 -0.04 -25.08
CA VAL A 552 47.73 0.98 -25.57
C VAL A 552 48.90 0.36 -26.32
N LEU A 553 49.05 -0.96 -26.30
CA LEU A 553 50.11 -1.72 -26.94
C LEU A 553 49.73 -2.22 -28.34
N ALA A 554 48.44 -2.21 -28.70
CA ALA A 554 47.95 -2.66 -30.00
C ALA A 554 48.63 -1.99 -31.22
N LYS A 555 49.10 -0.77 -31.05
CA LYS A 555 49.82 -0.01 -32.09
C LYS A 555 51.35 -0.12 -32.01
N CYS A 556 51.90 -0.94 -31.08
CA CYS A 556 53.33 -1.14 -30.92
C CYS A 556 53.78 -2.35 -31.75
N TYR A 557 54.15 -2.12 -33.01
CA TYR A 557 54.83 -3.09 -33.85
C TYR A 557 56.31 -3.19 -33.43
N GLY A 558 56.78 -4.40 -33.11
CA GLY A 558 58.18 -4.69 -32.83
C GLY A 558 58.57 -4.72 -31.34
N GLY A 559 59.74 -5.29 -31.01
CA GLY A 559 60.21 -5.66 -29.69
C GLY A 559 60.73 -4.53 -28.79
N ASP A 560 60.31 -3.26 -28.99
CA ASP A 560 60.74 -2.14 -28.15
C ASP A 560 60.10 -2.20 -26.76
N ILE A 561 60.78 -2.89 -25.84
CA ILE A 561 60.35 -3.11 -24.45
C ILE A 561 60.29 -1.78 -23.69
N THR A 562 61.18 -0.85 -23.99
CA THR A 562 61.29 0.47 -23.30
C THR A 562 60.08 1.32 -23.62
N ARG A 563 59.67 1.37 -24.87
CA ARG A 563 58.44 2.09 -25.32
C ARG A 563 57.16 1.49 -24.73
N LYS A 564 57.10 0.16 -24.66
CA LYS A 564 55.96 -0.55 -24.01
C LYS A 564 55.86 -0.21 -22.54
N LYS A 565 56.96 -0.23 -21.78
CA LYS A 565 56.99 0.15 -20.36
C LYS A 565 56.56 1.60 -20.17
N LYS A 566 57.07 2.54 -20.97
CA LYS A 566 56.76 3.96 -20.88
C LYS A 566 55.27 4.27 -21.21
N LEU A 567 54.65 3.55 -22.14
CA LEU A 567 53.23 3.66 -22.45
C LEU A 567 52.36 3.12 -21.30
N LEU A 568 52.77 2.00 -20.69
CA LEU A 568 52.07 1.43 -19.54
C LEU A 568 52.18 2.33 -18.29
N GLU A 569 53.34 2.96 -18.06
CA GLU A 569 53.53 3.94 -16.99
C GLU A 569 52.65 5.17 -17.19
N LYS A 570 52.64 5.76 -18.40
CA LYS A 570 51.75 6.88 -18.72
C LYS A 570 50.27 6.52 -18.55
N GLN A 571 49.88 5.31 -18.91
CA GLN A 571 48.51 4.81 -18.68
C GLN A 571 48.21 4.72 -17.18
N LYS A 572 49.17 4.21 -16.39
CA LYS A 572 49.03 4.10 -14.93
C LYS A 572 48.90 5.47 -14.26
N GLU A 573 49.74 6.45 -14.67
CA GLU A 573 49.65 7.82 -14.19
C GLU A 573 48.36 8.52 -14.62
N GLY A 574 47.93 8.35 -15.86
CA GLY A 574 46.66 8.86 -16.35
C GLY A 574 45.47 8.32 -15.57
N LYS A 575 45.45 7.02 -15.27
CA LYS A 575 44.42 6.38 -14.41
C LYS A 575 44.46 6.94 -13.00
N LYS A 576 45.65 7.17 -12.43
CA LYS A 576 45.81 7.77 -11.08
C LYS A 576 45.26 9.20 -11.04
N ARG A 577 45.48 10.02 -12.08
CA ARG A 577 44.91 11.37 -12.17
C ARG A 577 43.39 11.35 -12.35
N MET A 578 42.87 10.49 -13.22
CA MET A 578 41.40 10.32 -13.40
C MET A 578 40.71 9.81 -12.13
N ARG A 579 41.37 8.96 -11.36
CA ARG A 579 40.85 8.53 -10.06
C ARG A 579 40.63 9.69 -9.08
N ASN A 580 41.45 10.73 -9.14
CA ASN A 580 41.35 11.90 -8.26
C ASN A 580 40.31 12.93 -8.72
N LEU A 581 39.97 12.93 -10.01
CA LEU A 581 39.11 13.96 -10.64
C LEU A 581 37.73 13.43 -11.05
N GLY A 582 37.58 12.10 -11.25
CA GLY A 582 36.32 11.54 -11.75
C GLY A 582 35.30 11.29 -10.63
N SER A 583 34.10 11.79 -10.77
CA SER A 583 32.92 11.33 -10.02
C SER A 583 32.50 9.95 -10.51
N VAL A 584 31.93 9.13 -9.64
CA VAL A 584 31.34 7.84 -10.00
C VAL A 584 29.85 8.06 -10.12
N GLU A 585 29.33 7.98 -11.34
CA GLU A 585 27.89 7.95 -11.56
C GLU A 585 27.36 6.57 -11.19
N VAL A 586 26.37 6.54 -10.31
CA VAL A 586 25.66 5.32 -9.92
C VAL A 586 24.38 5.27 -10.76
N PRO A 587 24.24 4.31 -11.68
CA PRO A 587 23.04 4.22 -12.49
C PRO A 587 21.83 3.79 -11.66
N GLN A 588 20.63 4.11 -12.11
CA GLN A 588 19.39 3.80 -11.42
C GLN A 588 19.23 2.30 -11.16
N GLU A 589 19.66 1.46 -12.12
CA GLU A 589 19.63 0.00 -11.99
C GLU A 589 20.46 -0.51 -10.79
N ALA A 590 21.53 0.21 -10.43
CA ALA A 590 22.35 -0.15 -9.27
C ALA A 590 21.61 0.12 -7.94
N PHE A 591 20.80 1.20 -7.85
CA PHE A 591 19.93 1.43 -6.69
C PHE A 591 18.84 0.36 -6.61
N MET A 592 18.19 0.05 -7.73
CA MET A 592 17.16 -1.00 -7.79
C MET A 592 17.70 -2.38 -7.45
N ALA A 593 18.93 -2.71 -7.90
CA ALA A 593 19.57 -3.99 -7.60
C ALA A 593 19.86 -4.18 -6.10
N VAL A 594 20.09 -3.08 -5.35
CA VAL A 594 20.27 -3.14 -3.89
C VAL A 594 18.95 -3.41 -3.16
N LEU A 595 17.79 -3.09 -3.75
CA LEU A 595 16.48 -3.41 -3.20
C LEU A 595 16.14 -4.90 -3.28
N LYS A 596 16.69 -5.60 -4.27
CA LYS A 596 16.45 -7.02 -4.58
C LYS A 596 17.68 -7.87 -4.24
N LEU A 597 18.06 -7.92 -2.96
CA LEU A 597 19.29 -8.58 -2.52
C LEU A 597 19.20 -10.12 -2.52
N ASP A 598 18.02 -10.68 -2.41
CA ASP A 598 17.82 -12.13 -2.24
C ASP A 598 17.22 -12.82 -3.51
N GLU A 599 17.11 -12.10 -4.63
CA GLU A 599 16.89 -12.67 -5.98
C GLU A 599 18.27 -13.12 -6.59
#